data_3de99f7ed052626e3063c225aa4ceb30
#
_entry.id   3de99f7ed052626e3063c225aa4ceb30
#
_cell.length_a   1.000
_cell.length_b   1.000
_cell.length_c   1.000
_cell.angle_alpha   90.00
_cell.angle_beta   90.00
_cell.angle_gamma   90.00
#
_symmetry.space_group_name_H-M   'P 1'
#
loop_
_entity.id
_entity.type
_entity.pdbx_description
1 polymer ?
#
loop_
_entity_poly.entity_id
_entity_poly.type
_entity_poly.pdbx_seq_one_letter_code
_entity_poly.pdbx_strand_id
1 'polypeptide(L)'
;MDYINYVKQSPMMGHIGLGGGATSLGRFTSAATGPRAVWGGGNTNTGNTNVIQYVTIASPGNASDFGDLDYGSRRWLAGCSNGSRGLFGGGYNVNNISYITIATESNSQDFGDLVMQRYAVGSCSSNTRGIFGGGEGVSASNDTIDYVTIASASNATDFGDMTDDILSLIHI
;
A
#
# COMPACT_ATOMS: atom_id res chain seq x y z
N MET A 1 43.39 26.52 13.29
CA MET A 1 42.71 25.58 14.19
C MET A 1 41.27 25.46 13.70
N ASP A 2 41.03 24.45 12.89
CA ASP A 2 39.73 24.27 12.23
C ASP A 2 38.82 23.47 13.16
N TYR A 3 37.71 24.06 13.57
CA TYR A 3 36.68 23.35 14.31
C TYR A 3 35.88 22.48 13.36
N ILE A 4 36.12 21.18 13.42
CA ILE A 4 35.28 20.19 12.74
C ILE A 4 33.99 20.07 13.56
N ASN A 5 32.91 20.58 13.02
CA ASN A 5 31.56 20.37 13.56
C ASN A 5 31.16 18.89 13.37
N TYR A 6 31.28 18.12 14.43
CA TYR A 6 30.65 16.81 14.50
C TYR A 6 29.13 16.98 14.60
N VAL A 7 28.44 16.82 13.50
CA VAL A 7 26.99 16.61 13.52
C VAL A 7 26.77 15.22 14.11
N LYS A 8 26.28 15.15 15.34
CA LYS A 8 25.82 13.93 15.95
C LYS A 8 24.71 13.33 15.10
N GLN A 9 25.02 12.28 14.36
CA GLN A 9 23.97 11.47 13.72
C GLN A 9 23.22 10.75 14.82
N SER A 10 21.97 11.13 15.04
CA SER A 10 21.05 10.33 15.86
C SER A 10 20.90 8.97 15.20
N PRO A 11 20.93 7.87 15.97
CA PRO A 11 20.65 6.56 15.41
C PRO A 11 19.26 6.59 14.80
N MET A 12 19.16 6.23 13.53
CA MET A 12 17.89 6.08 12.84
C MET A 12 17.11 4.97 13.55
N MET A 13 16.12 5.36 14.32
CA MET A 13 15.07 4.43 14.72
C MET A 13 14.38 3.95 13.44
N GLY A 14 14.43 2.63 13.24
CA GLY A 14 13.75 2.01 12.13
C GLY A 14 12.27 2.38 12.15
N HIS A 15 11.83 3.00 11.09
CA HIS A 15 10.42 3.26 10.88
C HIS A 15 9.72 1.91 10.65
N ILE A 16 8.99 1.45 11.65
CA ILE A 16 7.90 0.52 11.45
C ILE A 16 6.79 1.35 10.81
N GLY A 17 6.77 1.42 9.52
CA GLY A 17 5.79 2.20 8.79
C GLY A 17 5.64 1.62 7.41
N LEU A 18 4.42 1.41 7.02
CA LEU A 18 3.97 1.02 5.71
C LEU A 18 4.87 1.60 4.60
N GLY A 19 5.70 0.74 4.04
CA GLY A 19 6.36 0.77 2.78
C GLY A 19 6.78 2.10 2.17
N GLY A 20 7.90 2.62 2.59
CA GLY A 20 8.54 3.73 1.91
C GLY A 20 9.98 3.88 2.37
N GLY A 21 10.88 3.03 1.89
CA GLY A 21 12.31 3.19 2.14
C GLY A 21 12.81 4.50 1.55
N ALA A 22 12.97 5.53 2.37
CA ALA A 22 13.67 6.74 1.99
C ALA A 22 15.17 6.48 2.05
N THR A 23 15.78 6.13 0.93
CA THR A 23 17.22 6.24 0.73
C THR A 23 17.50 7.44 -0.17
N SER A 24 17.45 8.61 0.42
CA SER A 24 18.13 9.80 -0.15
C SER A 24 18.13 10.88 0.91
N LEU A 25 19.29 11.35 1.32
CA LEU A 25 19.47 12.62 1.98
C LEU A 25 19.14 13.77 0.99
N GLY A 26 17.96 13.73 0.43
CA GLY A 26 17.40 14.81 -0.35
C GLY A 26 16.75 15.81 0.61
N ARG A 27 17.19 17.03 0.55
CA ARG A 27 16.60 18.19 1.20
C ARG A 27 15.07 18.09 1.06
N PHE A 28 14.36 17.87 2.17
CA PHE A 28 12.91 18.02 2.21
C PHE A 28 12.56 19.51 2.06
N THR A 29 12.49 20.01 0.86
CA THR A 29 11.76 21.23 0.58
C THR A 29 10.30 20.84 0.41
N SER A 30 9.62 20.64 1.51
CA SER A 30 8.20 20.39 1.52
C SER A 30 7.46 21.69 1.20
N ALA A 31 6.96 21.80 0.00
CA ALA A 31 5.71 22.50 -0.17
C ALA A 31 4.59 21.51 0.18
N ALA A 32 4.03 21.66 1.37
CA ALA A 32 2.65 21.34 1.77
C ALA A 32 2.02 19.95 1.53
N THR A 33 2.75 18.91 1.15
CA THR A 33 2.20 17.56 1.14
C THR A 33 3.04 16.66 2.03
N GLY A 34 2.85 16.76 3.34
CA GLY A 34 3.42 15.81 4.30
C GLY A 34 3.00 14.38 3.97
N PRO A 35 3.72 13.37 4.49
CA PRO A 35 3.39 11.98 4.23
C PRO A 35 1.95 11.71 4.68
N ARG A 36 1.14 11.23 3.77
CA ARG A 36 -0.24 10.82 4.02
C ARG A 36 -0.29 9.34 4.38
N ALA A 37 -1.10 8.98 5.36
CA ALA A 37 -1.59 7.64 5.53
C ALA A 37 -2.95 7.55 4.85
N VAL A 38 -3.14 6.52 4.02
CA VAL A 38 -4.34 6.35 3.20
C VAL A 38 -4.93 4.97 3.44
N TRP A 39 -6.25 4.91 3.60
CA TRP A 39 -7.04 3.68 3.73
C TRP A 39 -8.11 3.67 2.66
N GLY A 40 -8.33 2.52 2.03
CA GLY A 40 -9.38 2.35 1.04
C GLY A 40 -10.24 1.12 1.29
N GLY A 41 -11.53 1.23 1.08
CA GLY A 41 -12.48 0.13 1.26
C GLY A 41 -12.68 -0.27 2.71
N GLY A 42 -13.12 -1.49 2.93
CA GLY A 42 -13.37 -2.06 4.24
C GLY A 42 -14.84 -2.44 4.46
N ASN A 43 -15.17 -2.82 5.69
CA ASN A 43 -16.53 -3.16 6.09
C ASN A 43 -17.04 -2.16 7.15
N THR A 44 -18.24 -1.68 6.95
CA THR A 44 -18.96 -0.80 7.87
C THR A 44 -20.16 -1.51 8.48
N ASN A 45 -20.84 -0.88 9.42
CA ASN A 45 -22.09 -1.42 10.00
C ASN A 45 -23.21 -1.61 8.96
N THR A 46 -23.11 -0.96 7.80
CA THR A 46 -24.10 -1.01 6.72
C THR A 46 -23.64 -1.86 5.51
N GLY A 47 -22.43 -2.42 5.55
CA GLY A 47 -21.86 -3.23 4.47
C GLY A 47 -20.46 -2.80 4.03
N ASN A 48 -20.02 -3.29 2.90
CA ASN A 48 -18.74 -2.90 2.34
C ASN A 48 -18.76 -1.44 1.87
N THR A 49 -17.61 -0.78 1.89
CA THR A 49 -17.44 0.59 1.37
C THR A 49 -16.38 0.63 0.27
N ASN A 50 -16.48 1.63 -0.60
CA ASN A 50 -15.47 1.99 -1.60
C ASN A 50 -14.69 3.26 -1.22
N VAL A 51 -15.03 3.91 -0.12
CA VAL A 51 -14.43 5.19 0.29
C VAL A 51 -12.94 5.02 0.54
N ILE A 52 -12.16 5.95 0.02
CA ILE A 52 -10.75 6.14 0.33
C ILE A 52 -10.62 7.35 1.26
N GLN A 53 -9.93 7.20 2.36
CA GLN A 53 -9.72 8.24 3.36
C GLN A 53 -8.23 8.42 3.64
N TYR A 54 -7.85 9.62 4.08
CA TYR A 54 -6.47 9.90 4.44
C TYR A 54 -6.34 10.78 5.68
N VAL A 55 -5.16 10.74 6.29
CA VAL A 55 -4.69 11.72 7.26
C VAL A 55 -3.30 12.22 6.87
N THR A 56 -2.96 13.43 7.30
CA THR A 56 -1.58 13.92 7.25
C THR A 56 -0.86 13.44 8.51
N ILE A 57 0.12 12.54 8.39
CA ILE A 57 0.78 11.89 9.54
C ILE A 57 1.42 12.90 10.50
N ALA A 58 1.94 14.01 9.99
CA ALA A 58 2.58 15.04 10.78
C ALA A 58 1.61 15.92 11.62
N SER A 59 0.31 15.82 11.37
CA SER A 59 -0.72 16.65 12.00
C SER A 59 -1.83 15.78 12.57
N PRO A 60 -2.02 15.72 13.90
CA PRO A 60 -3.19 15.04 14.48
C PRO A 60 -4.50 15.64 13.96
N GLY A 61 -5.44 14.79 13.60
CA GLY A 61 -6.74 15.20 13.07
C GLY A 61 -7.58 14.02 12.62
N ASN A 62 -8.84 14.27 12.33
CA ASN A 62 -9.73 13.28 11.76
C ASN A 62 -9.31 12.98 10.29
N ALA A 63 -9.68 11.80 9.81
CA ALA A 63 -9.52 11.47 8.41
C ALA A 63 -10.40 12.37 7.54
N SER A 64 -9.88 12.68 6.36
CA SER A 64 -10.60 13.38 5.30
C SER A 64 -10.88 12.41 4.15
N ASP A 65 -11.90 12.73 3.38
CA ASP A 65 -12.20 12.01 2.15
C ASP A 65 -11.09 12.24 1.12
N PHE A 66 -10.67 11.15 0.46
CA PHE A 66 -9.70 11.18 -0.63
C PHE A 66 -10.37 10.94 -1.99
N GLY A 67 -11.43 10.14 -2.01
CA GLY A 67 -12.17 9.67 -3.17
C GLY A 67 -12.65 8.23 -2.99
N ASP A 68 -12.93 7.55 -4.08
CA ASP A 68 -13.50 6.20 -4.09
C ASP A 68 -12.65 5.20 -4.87
N LEU A 69 -12.74 3.91 -4.48
CA LEU A 69 -12.20 2.81 -5.27
C LEU A 69 -13.00 2.64 -6.57
N ASP A 70 -12.29 2.48 -7.68
CA ASP A 70 -12.85 2.34 -9.04
C ASP A 70 -13.69 1.08 -9.24
N TYR A 71 -13.29 -0.02 -8.60
CA TYR A 71 -13.97 -1.33 -8.72
C TYR A 71 -15.13 -1.50 -7.71
N GLY A 72 -15.58 -0.42 -7.04
CA GLY A 72 -16.67 -0.45 -6.07
C GLY A 72 -16.27 -0.90 -4.68
N SER A 73 -17.27 -1.25 -3.88
CA SER A 73 -17.11 -1.56 -2.45
C SER A 73 -16.39 -2.87 -2.21
N ARG A 74 -15.24 -2.84 -1.54
CA ARG A 74 -14.38 -4.01 -1.27
C ARG A 74 -13.96 -4.08 0.19
N ARG A 75 -13.78 -5.32 0.67
CA ARG A 75 -13.23 -5.61 2.00
C ARG A 75 -12.07 -6.60 1.90
N TRP A 76 -11.20 -6.62 2.92
CA TRP A 76 -10.07 -7.54 3.05
C TRP A 76 -9.05 -7.43 1.91
N LEU A 77 -8.92 -6.23 1.35
CA LEU A 77 -7.89 -5.88 0.39
C LEU A 77 -6.58 -5.54 1.11
N ALA A 78 -5.48 -5.62 0.40
CA ALA A 78 -4.17 -5.22 0.89
C ALA A 78 -3.69 -3.93 0.22
N GLY A 79 -2.84 -3.16 0.89
CA GLY A 79 -2.31 -1.91 0.36
C GLY A 79 -0.81 -1.80 0.48
N CYS A 80 -0.16 -1.28 -0.55
CA CYS A 80 1.25 -0.93 -0.54
C CYS A 80 1.52 0.35 -1.34
N SER A 81 2.70 0.95 -1.21
CA SER A 81 3.01 2.18 -1.93
C SER A 81 4.50 2.39 -2.12
N ASN A 82 4.86 3.25 -3.07
CA ASN A 82 6.23 3.74 -3.25
C ASN A 82 6.41 5.21 -2.82
N GLY A 83 5.45 5.75 -2.07
CA GLY A 83 5.43 7.13 -1.64
C GLY A 83 4.77 8.10 -2.64
N SER A 84 4.70 7.76 -3.91
CA SER A 84 4.00 8.55 -4.95
C SER A 84 2.66 7.92 -5.34
N ARG A 85 2.66 6.60 -5.53
CA ARG A 85 1.45 5.80 -5.81
C ARG A 85 1.13 4.89 -4.64
N GLY A 86 -0.14 4.82 -4.29
CA GLY A 86 -0.72 3.80 -3.42
C GLY A 86 -1.46 2.78 -4.28
N LEU A 87 -1.30 1.50 -3.96
CA LEU A 87 -1.99 0.38 -4.59
C LEU A 87 -2.91 -0.28 -3.57
N PHE A 88 -4.07 -0.72 -4.04
CA PHE A 88 -5.04 -1.51 -3.28
C PHE A 88 -5.35 -2.78 -4.07
N GLY A 89 -4.88 -3.93 -3.61
CA GLY A 89 -4.98 -5.20 -4.33
C GLY A 89 -5.88 -6.21 -3.66
N GLY A 90 -6.62 -6.97 -4.48
CA GLY A 90 -7.49 -8.06 -4.05
C GLY A 90 -8.75 -7.58 -3.34
N GLY A 91 -9.28 -8.44 -2.51
CA GLY A 91 -10.54 -8.28 -1.79
C GLY A 91 -11.45 -9.49 -1.98
N TYR A 92 -12.55 -9.54 -1.23
CA TYR A 92 -13.45 -10.69 -1.27
C TYR A 92 -14.04 -10.90 -2.68
N ASN A 93 -13.71 -12.02 -3.31
CA ASN A 93 -14.08 -12.40 -4.67
C ASN A 93 -13.57 -11.45 -5.77
N VAL A 94 -12.45 -10.78 -5.54
CA VAL A 94 -11.88 -9.80 -6.48
C VAL A 94 -10.39 -10.02 -6.63
N ASN A 95 -9.86 -9.88 -7.86
CA ASN A 95 -8.43 -9.86 -8.18
C ASN A 95 -7.92 -8.47 -8.59
N ASN A 96 -8.81 -7.49 -8.77
CA ASN A 96 -8.46 -6.15 -9.23
C ASN A 96 -7.43 -5.48 -8.30
N ILE A 97 -6.49 -4.77 -8.90
CA ILE A 97 -5.58 -3.84 -8.25
C ILE A 97 -5.98 -2.42 -8.69
N SER A 98 -6.33 -1.59 -7.73
CA SER A 98 -6.59 -0.16 -7.96
C SER A 98 -5.38 0.67 -7.53
N TYR A 99 -5.17 1.85 -8.12
CA TYR A 99 -4.12 2.76 -7.69
C TYR A 99 -4.62 4.20 -7.53
N ILE A 100 -3.90 4.94 -6.69
CA ILE A 100 -4.05 6.38 -6.48
C ILE A 100 -2.69 7.09 -6.65
N THR A 101 -2.75 8.38 -6.98
CA THR A 101 -1.62 9.29 -6.81
C THR A 101 -1.74 9.95 -5.43
N ILE A 102 -0.86 9.60 -4.47
CA ILE A 102 -1.01 9.98 -3.05
C ILE A 102 -1.07 11.50 -2.83
N ALA A 103 -0.41 12.28 -3.68
CA ALA A 103 -0.38 13.74 -3.57
C ALA A 103 -1.68 14.42 -4.00
N THR A 104 -2.54 13.75 -4.77
CA THR A 104 -3.72 14.36 -5.40
C THR A 104 -4.97 13.58 -5.03
N GLU A 105 -5.92 14.23 -4.36
CA GLU A 105 -7.21 13.65 -4.00
C GLU A 105 -8.04 13.38 -5.26
N SER A 106 -8.41 12.13 -5.46
CA SER A 106 -9.22 11.66 -6.60
C SER A 106 -9.66 10.22 -6.36
N ASN A 107 -10.62 9.78 -7.13
CA ASN A 107 -10.93 8.35 -7.20
C ASN A 107 -9.72 7.55 -7.69
N SER A 108 -9.63 6.30 -7.25
CA SER A 108 -8.62 5.39 -7.78
C SER A 108 -8.87 5.08 -9.26
N GLN A 109 -7.86 4.54 -9.87
CA GLN A 109 -7.91 4.07 -11.25
C GLN A 109 -7.51 2.59 -11.28
N ASP A 110 -7.98 1.89 -12.29
CA ASP A 110 -7.58 0.51 -12.54
C ASP A 110 -6.07 0.44 -12.82
N PHE A 111 -5.40 -0.46 -12.09
CA PHE A 111 -3.99 -0.75 -12.28
C PHE A 111 -3.78 -2.03 -13.08
N GLY A 112 -4.67 -3.00 -12.91
CA GLY A 112 -4.62 -4.35 -13.43
C GLY A 112 -5.10 -5.36 -12.39
N ASP A 113 -4.73 -6.62 -12.54
CA ASP A 113 -5.22 -7.72 -11.72
C ASP A 113 -4.09 -8.51 -11.05
N LEU A 114 -4.35 -9.07 -9.86
CA LEU A 114 -3.60 -10.17 -9.29
C LEU A 114 -3.77 -11.43 -10.18
N VAL A 115 -2.85 -12.38 -10.11
CA VAL A 115 -2.96 -13.63 -10.91
C VAL A 115 -4.21 -14.42 -10.56
N MET A 116 -4.79 -14.23 -9.37
CA MET A 116 -6.04 -14.87 -8.97
C MET A 116 -6.82 -14.01 -7.96
N GLN A 117 -8.11 -14.31 -7.82
CA GLN A 117 -8.97 -13.70 -6.79
C GLN A 117 -8.55 -14.14 -5.40
N ARG A 118 -8.20 -13.18 -4.54
CA ARG A 118 -7.75 -13.43 -3.16
C ARG A 118 -8.14 -12.30 -2.23
N TYR A 119 -8.41 -12.64 -0.98
CA TYR A 119 -8.64 -11.69 0.12
C TYR A 119 -7.78 -12.01 1.32
N ALA A 120 -7.72 -11.12 2.30
CA ALA A 120 -6.82 -11.21 3.45
C ALA A 120 -5.34 -11.39 3.05
N VAL A 121 -4.96 -10.81 1.93
CA VAL A 121 -3.62 -10.85 1.35
C VAL A 121 -2.67 -9.97 2.16
N GLY A 122 -1.43 -10.41 2.35
CA GLY A 122 -0.35 -9.56 2.84
C GLY A 122 0.26 -8.74 1.70
N SER A 123 0.73 -7.53 1.98
CA SER A 123 1.41 -6.73 0.97
C SER A 123 2.58 -5.95 1.55
N CYS A 124 3.61 -5.80 0.73
CA CYS A 124 4.75 -4.94 1.03
C CYS A 124 5.26 -4.31 -0.27
N SER A 125 6.18 -3.38 -0.18
CA SER A 125 6.73 -2.74 -1.37
C SER A 125 8.15 -2.23 -1.18
N SER A 126 8.85 -2.11 -2.30
CA SER A 126 10.02 -1.27 -2.46
C SER A 126 9.63 0.01 -3.21
N ASN A 127 10.61 0.84 -3.55
CA ASN A 127 10.36 2.02 -4.39
C ASN A 127 9.87 1.68 -5.82
N THR A 128 10.04 0.44 -6.26
CA THR A 128 9.74 0.02 -7.63
C THR A 128 8.70 -1.07 -7.74
N ARG A 129 8.64 -2.00 -6.77
CA ARG A 129 7.76 -3.17 -6.80
C ARG A 129 6.80 -3.18 -5.63
N GLY A 130 5.54 -3.48 -5.90
CA GLY A 130 4.55 -3.93 -4.92
C GLY A 130 4.47 -5.45 -4.96
N ILE A 131 4.43 -6.08 -3.79
CA ILE A 131 4.33 -7.53 -3.61
C ILE A 131 3.02 -7.83 -2.87
N PHE A 132 2.33 -8.85 -3.31
CA PHE A 132 1.11 -9.37 -2.69
C PHE A 132 1.28 -10.86 -2.45
N GLY A 133 1.15 -11.34 -1.22
CA GLY A 133 1.39 -12.73 -0.89
C GLY A 133 0.30 -13.35 -0.04
N GLY A 134 0.07 -14.65 -0.22
CA GLY A 134 -0.88 -15.44 0.54
C GLY A 134 -2.32 -15.01 0.41
N GLY A 135 -3.06 -15.19 1.49
CA GLY A 135 -4.48 -14.90 1.56
C GLY A 135 -5.34 -16.11 1.25
N GLU A 136 -6.64 -15.89 1.14
CA GLU A 136 -7.61 -16.94 0.81
C GLU A 136 -8.15 -16.72 -0.60
N GLY A 137 -8.06 -17.75 -1.42
CA GLY A 137 -8.68 -17.83 -2.73
C GLY A 137 -10.14 -18.27 -2.63
N VAL A 138 -10.77 -18.54 -3.77
CA VAL A 138 -12.19 -18.94 -3.84
C VAL A 138 -12.45 -20.29 -3.14
N SER A 139 -11.44 -21.15 -2.99
CA SER A 139 -11.62 -22.53 -2.51
C SER A 139 -10.69 -22.93 -1.37
N ALA A 140 -9.61 -22.19 -1.10
CA ALA A 140 -8.63 -22.52 -0.05
C ALA A 140 -7.68 -21.35 0.21
N SER A 141 -6.93 -21.39 1.32
CA SER A 141 -5.73 -20.59 1.54
C SER A 141 -4.72 -20.78 0.42
N ASN A 142 -3.84 -19.83 0.24
CA ASN A 142 -2.97 -19.75 -0.93
C ASN A 142 -1.56 -19.32 -0.54
N ASP A 143 -0.56 -19.91 -1.16
CA ASP A 143 0.86 -19.62 -0.98
C ASP A 143 1.44 -18.69 -2.05
N THR A 144 0.69 -18.37 -3.10
CA THR A 144 1.15 -17.56 -4.24
C THR A 144 1.61 -16.17 -3.81
N ILE A 145 2.73 -15.74 -4.37
CA ILE A 145 3.27 -14.38 -4.26
C ILE A 145 3.21 -13.74 -5.64
N ASP A 146 2.53 -12.61 -5.73
CA ASP A 146 2.48 -11.79 -6.95
C ASP A 146 3.32 -10.52 -6.79
N TYR A 147 3.80 -9.99 -7.91
CA TYR A 147 4.40 -8.66 -7.92
C TYR A 147 3.91 -7.79 -9.08
N VAL A 148 3.98 -6.49 -8.86
CA VAL A 148 3.75 -5.46 -9.89
C VAL A 148 4.88 -4.43 -9.88
N THR A 149 5.12 -3.79 -11.02
CA THR A 149 5.98 -2.60 -11.10
C THR A 149 5.11 -1.36 -10.86
N ILE A 150 5.26 -0.70 -9.69
CA ILE A 150 4.34 0.36 -9.24
C ILE A 150 4.22 1.54 -10.22
N ALA A 151 5.29 1.83 -10.97
CA ALA A 151 5.30 2.96 -11.90
C ALA A 151 4.43 2.75 -13.15
N SER A 152 4.12 1.50 -13.51
CA SER A 152 3.45 1.15 -14.77
C SER A 152 2.26 0.24 -14.51
N ALA A 153 1.05 0.70 -14.81
CA ALA A 153 -0.16 -0.09 -14.66
C ALA A 153 -0.12 -1.32 -15.57
N SER A 154 -0.31 -2.49 -15.00
CA SER A 154 -0.34 -3.80 -15.67
C SER A 154 -0.81 -4.88 -14.69
N ASN A 155 -1.22 -6.02 -15.21
CA ASN A 155 -1.49 -7.18 -14.37
C ASN A 155 -0.24 -7.61 -13.61
N ALA A 156 -0.46 -8.19 -12.44
CA ALA A 156 0.60 -8.79 -11.64
C ALA A 156 1.23 -9.98 -12.36
N THR A 157 2.48 -10.22 -12.04
CA THR A 157 3.24 -11.39 -12.48
C THR A 157 3.49 -12.27 -11.27
N ASP A 158 3.42 -13.56 -11.48
CA ASP A 158 3.81 -14.54 -10.48
C ASP A 158 5.28 -14.33 -10.07
N PHE A 159 5.51 -14.26 -8.76
CA PHE A 159 6.84 -14.13 -8.17
C PHE A 159 7.37 -15.48 -7.67
N GLY A 160 6.47 -16.40 -7.33
CA GLY A 160 6.74 -17.68 -6.69
C GLY A 160 5.81 -17.91 -5.51
N ASP A 161 6.11 -18.90 -4.69
CA ASP A 161 5.24 -19.37 -3.62
C ASP A 161 5.89 -19.21 -2.23
N MET A 162 5.06 -19.12 -1.21
CA MET A 162 5.47 -19.28 0.18
C MET A 162 5.62 -20.77 0.51
N THR A 163 6.25 -21.06 1.63
CA THR A 163 6.46 -22.46 2.07
C THR A 163 5.19 -23.14 2.57
N ASP A 164 4.19 -22.37 2.92
CA ASP A 164 2.88 -22.85 3.43
C ASP A 164 1.77 -21.90 3.00
N ASP A 165 0.56 -22.43 2.91
CA ASP A 165 -0.67 -21.66 2.72
C ASP A 165 -0.96 -20.77 3.95
N ILE A 166 -0.90 -19.46 3.79
CA ILE A 166 -1.10 -18.51 4.87
C ILE A 166 -2.30 -17.61 4.59
N LEU A 167 -3.31 -17.70 5.47
CA LEU A 167 -4.57 -16.97 5.32
C LEU A 167 -4.43 -15.47 5.56
N SER A 168 -3.62 -15.05 6.51
CA SER A 168 -3.47 -13.63 6.87
C SER A 168 -2.04 -13.34 7.24
N LEU A 169 -1.45 -12.33 6.60
CA LEU A 169 -0.06 -11.98 6.78
C LEU A 169 0.08 -10.62 7.48
N ILE A 170 1.00 -10.56 8.44
CA ILE A 170 1.60 -9.32 8.92
C ILE A 170 3.03 -9.31 8.40
N HIS A 171 3.39 -8.30 7.63
CA HIS A 171 4.76 -8.12 7.15
C HIS A 171 5.50 -7.09 8.01
N ILE A 172 6.79 -7.23 8.09
CA ILE A 172 7.69 -6.38 8.87
C ILE A 172 8.64 -5.66 7.92
#